data_6c2d8d34110f11af7417cd055d8d0416
#
_entry.id   6c2d8d34110f11af7417cd055d8d0416
#
_cell.length_a   1.000
_cell.length_b   1.000
_cell.length_c   1.000
_cell.angle_alpha   90.00
_cell.angle_beta   90.00
_cell.angle_gamma   90.00
#
_symmetry.space_group_name_H-M   'P 1'
#
loop_
_entity.id
_entity.type
_entity.pdbx_description
1 polymer ?
#
loop_
_entity_poly.entity_id
_entity_poly.type
_entity_poly.pdbx_seq_one_letter_code
_entity_poly.pdbx_strand_id
1 'polypeptide(L)'
;RSDDGGETWSAPQPIKDLPAPAAPTTMARVPAGSLVVIYNHRPNGAQAGWAGRTPLAAARSRDQGHTWERLKDIETSVAYAYGYTSFRIYGERVVLTYYVWPRDAPAHFENTSLRFRVSPLARFVS
;
A
#
# COMPACT_ATOMS: atom_id res chain seq x y z
N ARG A 1 -8.97 15.62 3.26
CA ARG A 1 -9.09 15.93 1.84
C ARG A 1 -8.97 17.42 1.63
N SER A 2 -8.33 17.81 0.54
CA SER A 2 -8.29 19.18 0.04
C SER A 2 -8.96 19.23 -1.34
N ASP A 3 -9.73 20.26 -1.60
CA ASP A 3 -10.37 20.53 -2.90
C ASP A 3 -9.87 21.84 -3.54
N ASP A 4 -8.87 22.49 -2.91
CA ASP A 4 -8.28 23.78 -3.32
C ASP A 4 -6.74 23.71 -3.49
N GLY A 5 -6.21 22.54 -3.87
CA GLY A 5 -4.77 22.38 -4.11
C GLY A 5 -3.91 22.29 -2.86
N GLY A 6 -4.50 22.04 -1.70
CA GLY A 6 -3.78 21.87 -0.45
C GLY A 6 -3.77 23.12 0.46
N GLU A 7 -4.48 24.18 0.07
CA GLU A 7 -4.60 25.40 0.88
C GLU A 7 -5.40 25.14 2.15
N THR A 8 -6.51 24.41 2.03
CA THR A 8 -7.31 23.97 3.18
C THR A 8 -7.54 22.45 3.18
N TRP A 9 -7.79 21.88 4.34
CA TRP A 9 -8.00 20.44 4.54
C TRP A 9 -9.21 20.17 5.39
N SER A 10 -10.01 19.18 4.99
CA SER A 10 -11.08 18.64 5.83
C SER A 10 -10.51 17.94 7.07
N ALA A 11 -11.35 17.76 8.09
CA ALA A 11 -11.02 16.87 9.20
C ALA A 11 -10.67 15.47 8.68
N PRO A 12 -9.69 14.76 9.29
CA PRO A 12 -9.35 13.39 8.93
C PRO A 12 -10.57 12.47 9.02
N GLN A 13 -10.74 11.62 8.00
CA GLN A 13 -11.82 10.63 7.96
C GLN A 13 -11.21 9.24 7.72
N PRO A 14 -11.64 8.20 8.45
CA PRO A 14 -11.22 6.83 8.16
C PRO A 14 -11.68 6.37 6.79
N ILE A 15 -10.80 5.71 6.04
CA ILE A 15 -11.15 5.05 4.79
C ILE A 15 -11.53 3.60 5.10
N LYS A 16 -12.82 3.32 5.20
CA LYS A 16 -13.33 2.00 5.63
C LYS A 16 -12.96 0.88 4.66
N ASP A 17 -12.83 1.19 3.37
CA ASP A 17 -12.46 0.21 2.34
C ASP A 17 -10.99 -0.23 2.40
N LEU A 18 -10.16 0.50 3.14
CA LEU A 18 -8.73 0.24 3.28
C LEU A 18 -8.32 -0.06 4.73
N PRO A 19 -8.84 -1.15 5.32
CA PRO A 19 -8.46 -1.51 6.68
C PRO A 19 -6.96 -1.85 6.73
N ALA A 20 -6.22 -1.10 7.54
CA ALA A 20 -4.77 -1.19 7.62
C ALA A 20 -4.27 -1.03 9.05
N PRO A 21 -3.12 -1.62 9.41
CA PRO A 21 -2.39 -1.27 10.63
C PRO A 21 -1.74 0.11 10.49
N ALA A 22 -1.15 0.62 11.56
CA ALA A 22 -0.30 1.81 11.49
C ALA A 22 0.96 1.51 10.64
N ALA A 23 0.87 1.79 9.35
CA ALA A 23 1.93 1.50 8.37
C ALA A 23 1.97 2.58 7.29
N PRO A 24 3.16 2.94 6.79
CA PRO A 24 3.27 3.83 5.64
C PRO A 24 2.61 3.21 4.41
N THR A 25 1.87 4.01 3.67
CA THR A 25 1.26 3.65 2.39
C THR A 25 1.85 4.50 1.27
N THR A 26 1.81 3.99 0.05
CA THR A 26 2.20 4.74 -1.14
C THR A 26 1.03 4.80 -2.09
N MET A 27 0.74 5.98 -2.60
CA MET A 27 -0.33 6.21 -3.56
C MET A 27 0.23 6.91 -4.80
N ALA A 28 -0.27 6.51 -5.96
CA ALA A 28 0.06 7.15 -7.21
C ALA A 28 -1.17 7.21 -8.13
N ARG A 29 -1.21 8.22 -8.99
CA ARG A 29 -2.16 8.30 -10.10
C ARG A 29 -1.61 7.50 -11.27
N VAL A 30 -2.42 6.59 -11.80
CA VAL A 30 -2.08 5.82 -13.01
C VAL A 30 -2.55 6.56 -14.27
N PRO A 31 -1.98 6.26 -15.46
CA PRO A 31 -2.28 6.98 -16.69
C PRO A 31 -3.77 7.07 -17.05
N ALA A 32 -4.57 6.07 -16.68
CA ALA A 32 -6.03 6.07 -16.89
C ALA A 32 -6.80 7.00 -15.91
N GLY A 33 -6.09 7.76 -15.05
CA GLY A 33 -6.67 8.71 -14.11
C GLY A 33 -7.09 8.15 -12.76
N SER A 34 -7.15 6.84 -12.60
CA SER A 34 -7.42 6.18 -11.31
C SER A 34 -6.27 6.38 -10.33
N LEU A 35 -6.57 6.29 -9.04
CA LEU A 35 -5.57 6.21 -7.98
C LEU A 35 -5.29 4.74 -7.65
N VAL A 36 -4.03 4.41 -7.42
CA VAL A 36 -3.61 3.10 -6.88
C VAL A 36 -2.88 3.33 -5.57
N VAL A 37 -3.24 2.57 -4.55
CA VAL A 37 -2.56 2.58 -3.25
C VAL A 37 -1.95 1.21 -2.99
N ILE A 38 -0.72 1.22 -2.45
CA ILE A 38 -0.04 0.03 -1.93
C ILE A 38 -0.07 0.14 -0.41
N TYR A 39 -0.66 -0.84 0.24
CA TYR A 39 -0.93 -0.81 1.68
C TYR A 39 -0.90 -2.20 2.30
N ASN A 40 -0.84 -2.27 3.61
CA ASN A 40 -0.98 -3.53 4.33
C ASN A 40 -2.47 -3.77 4.63
N HIS A 41 -3.07 -4.75 3.98
CA HIS A 41 -4.48 -5.08 4.17
C HIS A 41 -4.70 -5.88 5.44
N ARG A 42 -5.38 -5.30 6.44
CA ARG A 42 -5.67 -5.99 7.69
C ARG A 42 -7.00 -5.56 8.30
N PRO A 43 -8.08 -6.31 8.07
CA PRO A 43 -9.42 -5.95 8.54
C PRO A 43 -9.56 -5.71 10.04
N ASN A 44 -8.75 -6.40 10.85
CA ASN A 44 -8.76 -6.27 12.31
C ASN A 44 -7.48 -5.57 12.82
N GLY A 45 -6.88 -4.68 12.03
CA GLY A 45 -5.47 -4.38 12.03
C GLY A 45 -4.94 -3.37 13.03
N ALA A 46 -5.78 -2.73 13.82
CA ALA A 46 -5.33 -1.59 14.63
C ALA A 46 -4.27 -1.92 15.71
N GLN A 47 -4.09 -3.18 16.08
CA GLN A 47 -3.28 -3.54 17.24
C GLN A 47 -2.02 -4.36 16.96
N ALA A 48 -1.70 -4.63 15.71
CA ALA A 48 -0.65 -5.59 15.41
C ALA A 48 0.76 -5.00 15.25
N GLY A 49 0.93 -3.70 15.50
CA GLY A 49 2.22 -3.03 15.33
C GLY A 49 2.88 -3.33 13.99
N TRP A 50 4.21 -3.28 13.94
CA TRP A 50 4.97 -3.59 12.74
C TRP A 50 4.83 -5.06 12.27
N ALA A 51 4.65 -6.00 13.19
CA ALA A 51 4.44 -7.42 12.88
C ALA A 51 3.10 -7.68 12.16
N GLY A 52 2.15 -6.75 12.25
CA GLY A 52 0.86 -6.82 11.55
C GLY A 52 0.89 -6.37 10.10
N ARG A 53 2.02 -5.97 9.55
CA ARG A 53 2.17 -5.44 8.20
C ARG A 53 2.21 -6.54 7.13
N THR A 54 1.20 -7.41 7.15
CA THR A 54 0.98 -8.48 6.17
C THR A 54 -0.53 -8.76 6.03
N PRO A 55 -1.02 -9.07 4.82
CA PRO A 55 -0.37 -9.03 3.53
C PRO A 55 -0.04 -7.62 3.05
N LEU A 56 0.85 -7.51 2.05
CA LEU A 56 1.02 -6.29 1.26
C LEU A 56 0.08 -6.37 0.07
N ALA A 57 -0.79 -5.40 -0.11
CA ALA A 57 -1.86 -5.40 -1.09
C ALA A 57 -1.89 -4.13 -1.94
N ALA A 58 -2.59 -4.21 -3.05
CA ALA A 58 -2.95 -3.07 -3.88
C ALA A 58 -4.47 -2.86 -3.87
N ALA A 59 -4.89 -1.60 -3.85
CA ALA A 59 -6.26 -1.20 -4.10
C ALA A 59 -6.31 -0.02 -5.07
N ARG A 60 -7.46 0.17 -5.70
CA ARG A 60 -7.69 1.21 -6.69
C ARG A 60 -8.93 2.02 -6.34
N SER A 61 -8.87 3.31 -6.63
CA SER A 61 -10.02 4.20 -6.66
C SER A 61 -10.20 4.76 -8.07
N ARG A 62 -11.42 4.74 -8.56
CA ARG A 62 -11.82 5.33 -9.84
C ARG A 62 -12.52 6.68 -9.69
N ASP A 63 -12.78 7.10 -8.48
CA ASP A 63 -13.58 8.26 -8.08
C ASP A 63 -12.82 9.22 -7.18
N GLN A 64 -11.52 9.40 -7.46
CA GLN A 64 -10.64 10.35 -6.75
C GLN A 64 -10.50 10.07 -5.25
N GLY A 65 -10.57 8.79 -4.84
CA GLY A 65 -10.36 8.38 -3.46
C GLY A 65 -11.63 8.33 -2.60
N HIS A 66 -12.83 8.48 -3.20
CA HIS A 66 -14.07 8.34 -2.46
C HIS A 66 -14.37 6.89 -2.09
N THR A 67 -14.17 5.97 -3.05
CA THR A 67 -14.30 4.52 -2.82
C THR A 67 -13.05 3.79 -3.28
N TRP A 68 -12.81 2.62 -2.71
CA TRP A 68 -11.63 1.82 -3.00
C TRP A 68 -11.99 0.36 -3.24
N GLU A 69 -11.47 -0.19 -4.31
CA GLU A 69 -11.58 -1.60 -4.68
C GLU A 69 -10.24 -2.29 -4.45
N ARG A 70 -10.22 -3.34 -3.62
CA ARG A 70 -9.03 -4.17 -3.46
C ARG A 70 -8.78 -4.94 -4.74
N LEU A 71 -7.58 -4.79 -5.32
CA LEU A 71 -7.21 -5.45 -6.56
C LEU A 71 -6.62 -6.83 -6.31
N LYS A 72 -5.57 -6.89 -5.49
CA LYS A 72 -4.79 -8.12 -5.26
C LYS A 72 -3.83 -7.98 -4.10
N ASP A 73 -3.31 -9.13 -3.67
CA ASP A 73 -2.14 -9.19 -2.82
C ASP A 73 -0.86 -9.19 -3.67
N ILE A 74 0.10 -8.42 -3.21
CA ILE A 74 1.46 -8.35 -3.76
C ILE A 74 2.33 -9.38 -3.05
N GLU A 75 2.17 -9.47 -1.74
CA GLU A 75 2.85 -10.42 -0.86
C GLU A 75 1.88 -10.99 0.15
N THR A 76 1.91 -12.30 0.35
CA THR A 76 0.95 -13.02 1.20
C THR A 76 1.58 -13.83 2.31
N SER A 77 2.91 -14.01 2.30
CA SER A 77 3.57 -14.85 3.30
C SER A 77 3.39 -14.29 4.69
N VAL A 78 2.83 -15.09 5.57
CA VAL A 78 2.62 -14.74 6.98
C VAL A 78 3.90 -14.82 7.82
N ALA A 79 4.98 -15.38 7.27
CA ALA A 79 6.29 -15.42 7.92
C ALA A 79 7.00 -14.06 7.91
N TYR A 80 6.55 -13.15 7.03
CA TYR A 80 7.19 -11.86 6.84
C TYR A 80 6.22 -10.70 7.05
N ALA A 81 6.77 -9.55 7.37
CA ALA A 81 6.09 -8.27 7.33
C ALA A 81 6.72 -7.40 6.24
N TYR A 82 5.93 -6.46 5.73
CA TYR A 82 6.26 -5.65 4.55
C TYR A 82 5.96 -4.19 4.82
N GLY A 83 6.75 -3.29 4.25
CA GLY A 83 6.45 -1.87 4.41
C GLY A 83 7.40 -0.95 3.68
N TYR A 84 7.17 0.36 3.85
CA TYR A 84 7.99 1.41 3.25
C TYR A 84 8.09 1.27 1.75
N THR A 85 6.93 1.14 1.11
CA THR A 85 6.81 0.90 -0.32
C THR A 85 7.13 2.14 -1.14
N SER A 86 7.74 1.94 -2.30
CA SER A 86 7.79 2.91 -3.39
C SER A 86 7.10 2.32 -4.60
N PHE A 87 6.30 3.14 -5.30
CA PHE A 87 5.56 2.75 -6.49
C PHE A 87 5.87 3.75 -7.60
N ARG A 88 6.48 3.28 -8.68
CA ARG A 88 6.82 4.11 -9.85
C ARG A 88 6.33 3.45 -11.13
N ILE A 89 5.89 4.27 -12.06
CA ILE A 89 5.40 3.84 -13.38
C ILE A 89 6.41 4.25 -14.43
N TYR A 90 6.80 3.29 -15.27
CA TYR A 90 7.69 3.47 -16.42
C TYR A 90 7.04 2.80 -17.64
N GLY A 91 6.43 3.62 -18.51
CA GLY A 91 5.65 3.10 -19.64
C GLY A 91 4.56 2.13 -19.17
N GLU A 92 4.59 0.91 -19.66
CA GLU A 92 3.62 -0.14 -19.31
C GLU A 92 4.05 -1.01 -18.11
N ARG A 93 5.03 -0.57 -17.35
CA ARG A 93 5.56 -1.30 -16.20
C ARG A 93 5.44 -0.51 -14.91
N VAL A 94 5.24 -1.22 -13.83
CA VAL A 94 5.31 -0.73 -12.47
C VAL A 94 6.56 -1.28 -11.80
N VAL A 95 7.31 -0.42 -11.18
CA VAL A 95 8.43 -0.77 -10.29
C VAL A 95 8.01 -0.53 -8.86
N LEU A 96 8.10 -1.58 -8.05
CA LEU A 96 7.85 -1.56 -6.62
C LEU A 96 9.14 -1.86 -5.87
N THR A 97 9.43 -1.08 -4.85
CA THR A 97 10.41 -1.46 -3.83
C THR A 97 9.77 -1.42 -2.46
N TYR A 98 10.14 -2.31 -1.58
CA TYR A 98 9.65 -2.37 -0.21
C TYR A 98 10.58 -3.18 0.67
N TYR A 99 10.59 -2.88 1.97
CA TYR A 99 11.30 -3.69 2.94
C TYR A 99 10.51 -4.95 3.29
N VAL A 100 11.26 -6.02 3.52
CA VAL A 100 10.78 -7.33 3.97
C VAL A 100 11.59 -7.73 5.19
N TRP A 101 10.94 -8.09 6.29
CA TRP A 101 11.59 -8.57 7.50
C TRP A 101 10.83 -9.73 8.11
N PRO A 102 11.51 -10.67 8.79
CA PRO A 102 10.86 -11.75 9.53
C PRO A 102 9.92 -11.19 10.60
N ARG A 103 8.73 -11.75 10.74
CA ARG A 103 7.78 -11.29 11.76
C ARG A 103 8.16 -11.66 13.17
N ASP A 104 8.94 -12.72 13.33
CA ASP A 104 9.45 -13.24 14.59
C ASP A 104 10.84 -12.66 14.97
N ALA A 105 11.35 -11.72 14.17
CA ALA A 105 12.61 -11.05 14.50
C ALA A 105 12.51 -10.37 15.87
N PRO A 106 13.52 -10.53 16.74
CA PRO A 106 13.48 -10.00 18.10
C PRO A 106 13.52 -8.47 18.14
N ALA A 107 14.05 -7.84 17.11
CA ALA A 107 14.08 -6.40 16.97
C ALA A 107 13.49 -5.92 15.63
N HIS A 108 12.89 -4.75 15.66
CA HIS A 108 12.37 -4.10 14.47
C HIS A 108 13.50 -3.84 13.45
N PHE A 109 13.28 -4.22 12.21
CA PHE A 109 14.25 -4.16 11.11
C PHE A 109 15.46 -5.11 11.21
N GLU A 110 15.54 -5.95 12.19
CA GLU A 110 16.55 -7.00 12.19
C GLU A 110 16.32 -7.96 11.03
N ASN A 111 17.40 -8.34 10.34
CA ASN A 111 17.35 -9.17 9.12
C ASN A 111 16.45 -8.63 8.00
N THR A 112 16.36 -7.32 7.89
CA THR A 112 15.58 -6.65 6.85
C THR A 112 16.27 -6.75 5.50
N SER A 113 15.48 -7.07 4.48
CA SER A 113 15.88 -7.06 3.08
C SER A 113 15.10 -6.00 2.30
N LEU A 114 15.69 -5.42 1.28
CA LEU A 114 14.99 -4.61 0.28
C LEU A 114 14.59 -5.51 -0.88
N ARG A 115 13.29 -5.56 -1.18
CA ARG A 115 12.77 -6.27 -2.35
C ARG A 115 12.48 -5.28 -3.48
N PHE A 116 12.89 -5.68 -4.68
CA PHE A 116 12.60 -4.98 -5.93
C PHE A 116 11.72 -5.87 -6.80
N ARG A 117 10.62 -5.32 -7.30
CA ARG A 117 9.66 -6.06 -8.13
C ARG A 117 9.22 -5.23 -9.33
N VAL A 118 9.23 -5.84 -10.51
CA VAL A 118 8.68 -5.28 -11.73
C VAL A 118 7.43 -6.05 -12.13
N SER A 119 6.38 -5.34 -12.48
CA SER A 119 5.10 -5.93 -12.89
C SER A 119 4.50 -5.15 -14.06
N PRO A 120 3.69 -5.78 -14.93
CA PRO A 120 2.91 -5.05 -15.91
C PRO A 120 1.95 -4.06 -15.24
N LEU A 121 1.84 -2.84 -15.78
CA LEU A 121 0.91 -1.81 -15.30
C LEU A 121 -0.55 -2.29 -15.38
N ALA A 122 -0.90 -3.08 -16.39
CA ALA A 122 -2.22 -3.67 -16.55
C ALA A 122 -2.73 -4.40 -15.31
N ARG A 123 -1.83 -4.95 -14.49
CA ARG A 123 -2.20 -5.64 -13.23
C ARG A 123 -2.72 -4.69 -12.14
N PHE A 124 -2.62 -3.39 -12.31
CA PHE A 124 -3.03 -2.36 -11.37
C PHE A 124 -4.16 -1.46 -11.90
N VAL A 125 -4.48 -1.56 -13.20
CA VAL A 125 -5.46 -0.69 -13.86
C VAL A 125 -6.64 -1.44 -14.46
N SER A 126 -6.56 -2.75 -14.54
CA SER A 126 -7.64 -3.59 -15.09
C SER A 126 -8.73 -3.84 -14.06
#